data_687e4ab7433173ea0e402f84687c7d54
#
_entry.id   687e4ab7433173ea0e402f84687c7d54
#
_cell.length_a   1.000
_cell.length_b   1.000
_cell.length_c   1.000
_cell.angle_alpha   90.00
_cell.angle_beta   90.00
_cell.angle_gamma   90.00
#
_symmetry.space_group_name_H-M   'P 1'
#
loop_
_entity.id
_entity.type
_entity.pdbx_description
1 polymer ?
#
loop_
_entity_poly.entity_id
_entity_poly.type
_entity_poly.pdbx_seq_one_letter_code
_entity_poly.pdbx_strand_id
1 'polypeptide(L)'
;MRSPTVTTKLQQIAEQAARDPDRVFWTLAHLIDEDFLREAYRHTSKSSAAGVDGVTAQQYAEHLDDNLRDLHERLRSGRYQAAPVERVWIEKEDGRQRPIGKPTFEDKIVQRAVAMLLEAIYEQDFYDGSYGFRQGRSPHDALHELRERCMMEGIGWIVDADISGYFDSLDRPHLREVLRKRVNDGGLWRLIGKWLRAGVMEKGVLSHPETGVVQGGVISPVLANIFLHHVLDAWFEREVTPRMRGRCFLIRFADDFVIGCELEADARKIMAVLPKRFARFGLTIHPTKTALVAFRKPDGHTPSDMGNGTFDFLGFTHYWTKSRQGFWVIKRRTARKRLRRTKQALWRWCRTNRHAPLKDQYHMLSLKLRGHFQYYGIRGNVRRLEVVSRYAEKAWRYWLSRRSSKSAIRWEKFQQLLETYALPIPRIVHNI
;
A
#
# COMPACT_ATOMS: atom_id res chain seq x y z
N MET A 1 29.92 -27.50 -13.17
CA MET A 1 28.49 -27.12 -12.99
C MET A 1 28.41 -25.60 -12.91
N ARG A 2 27.54 -24.93 -13.67
CA ARG A 2 27.32 -23.48 -13.52
C ARG A 2 26.65 -23.24 -12.16
N SER A 3 27.12 -22.26 -11.40
CA SER A 3 26.48 -21.84 -10.15
C SER A 3 24.99 -21.49 -10.41
N PRO A 4 24.06 -21.86 -9.51
CA PRO A 4 22.64 -21.55 -9.69
C PRO A 4 22.44 -20.04 -9.74
N THR A 5 21.57 -19.59 -10.65
CA THR A 5 21.21 -18.18 -10.76
C THR A 5 20.47 -17.70 -9.50
N VAL A 6 20.41 -16.39 -9.27
CA VAL A 6 19.65 -15.82 -8.13
C VAL A 6 18.18 -16.26 -8.17
N THR A 7 17.57 -16.27 -9.34
CA THR A 7 16.18 -16.75 -9.53
C THR A 7 16.03 -18.21 -9.11
N THR A 8 16.99 -19.09 -9.49
CA THR A 8 16.99 -20.50 -9.09
C THR A 8 17.13 -20.66 -7.58
N LYS A 9 18.03 -19.87 -6.94
CA LYS A 9 18.20 -19.89 -5.47
C LYS A 9 16.89 -19.51 -4.75
N LEU A 10 16.23 -18.43 -5.20
CA LEU A 10 14.96 -17.96 -4.62
C LEU A 10 13.83 -18.98 -4.84
N GLN A 11 13.76 -19.58 -6.02
CA GLN A 11 12.78 -20.63 -6.32
C GLN A 11 12.97 -21.86 -5.42
N GLN A 12 14.19 -22.32 -5.21
CA GLN A 12 14.49 -23.43 -4.31
C GLN A 12 14.08 -23.13 -2.85
N ILE A 13 14.28 -21.88 -2.39
CA ILE A 13 13.82 -21.44 -1.07
C ILE A 13 12.28 -21.49 -1.00
N ALA A 14 11.60 -20.96 -2.01
CA ALA A 14 10.15 -20.97 -2.07
C ALA A 14 9.58 -22.40 -2.09
N GLU A 15 10.15 -23.30 -2.89
CA GLU A 15 9.76 -24.72 -2.92
C GLU A 15 9.96 -25.41 -1.57
N GLN A 16 11.06 -25.13 -0.88
CA GLN A 16 11.32 -25.67 0.46
C GLN A 16 10.32 -25.12 1.49
N ALA A 17 10.01 -23.82 1.42
CA ALA A 17 9.03 -23.17 2.30
C ALA A 17 7.61 -23.72 2.08
N ALA A 18 7.20 -23.90 0.82
CA ALA A 18 5.89 -24.46 0.46
C ALA A 18 5.73 -25.93 0.87
N ARG A 19 6.82 -26.72 0.73
CA ARG A 19 6.81 -28.17 1.08
C ARG A 19 6.72 -28.39 2.59
N ASP A 20 7.32 -27.51 3.38
CA ASP A 20 7.37 -27.63 4.84
C ASP A 20 7.03 -26.28 5.48
N PRO A 21 5.75 -26.06 5.84
CA PRO A 21 5.28 -24.82 6.48
C PRO A 21 5.88 -24.54 7.86
N ASP A 22 6.45 -25.55 8.53
CA ASP A 22 7.08 -25.40 9.85
C ASP A 22 8.61 -25.26 9.77
N ARG A 23 9.17 -25.36 8.56
CA ARG A 23 10.61 -25.25 8.34
C ARG A 23 11.16 -23.90 8.80
N VAL A 24 12.21 -23.93 9.61
CA VAL A 24 12.98 -22.76 10.02
C VAL A 24 14.27 -22.67 9.18
N PHE A 25 14.47 -21.52 8.54
CA PHE A 25 15.66 -21.23 7.75
C PHE A 25 16.74 -20.59 8.63
N TRP A 26 17.88 -21.26 8.77
CA TRP A 26 18.99 -20.87 9.65
C TRP A 26 20.13 -20.17 8.92
N THR A 27 20.26 -20.40 7.63
CA THR A 27 21.41 -19.94 6.84
C THR A 27 20.95 -19.39 5.48
N LEU A 28 20.74 -18.08 5.42
CA LEU A 28 20.29 -17.35 4.22
C LEU A 28 21.23 -16.21 3.85
N ALA A 29 21.87 -15.55 4.84
CA ALA A 29 22.69 -14.37 4.63
C ALA A 29 23.85 -14.61 3.68
N HIS A 30 24.41 -15.83 3.63
CA HIS A 30 25.49 -16.22 2.73
C HIS A 30 25.09 -16.20 1.24
N LEU A 31 23.79 -16.24 0.95
CA LEU A 31 23.26 -16.17 -0.43
C LEU A 31 23.36 -14.74 -1.02
N ILE A 32 23.56 -13.73 -0.16
CA ILE A 32 23.71 -12.33 -0.58
C ILE A 32 25.17 -12.12 -1.05
N ASP A 33 25.50 -12.69 -2.21
CA ASP A 33 26.75 -12.51 -2.94
C ASP A 33 26.65 -11.31 -3.91
N GLU A 34 27.70 -11.03 -4.68
CA GLU A 34 27.73 -9.91 -5.65
C GLU A 34 26.62 -10.04 -6.72
N ASP A 35 26.37 -11.26 -7.21
CA ASP A 35 25.30 -11.51 -8.19
C ASP A 35 23.92 -11.24 -7.59
N PHE A 36 23.72 -11.63 -6.33
CA PHE A 36 22.48 -11.36 -5.62
C PHE A 36 22.28 -9.85 -5.39
N LEU A 37 23.33 -9.13 -5.01
CA LEU A 37 23.28 -7.67 -4.86
C LEU A 37 23.01 -6.97 -6.20
N ARG A 38 23.60 -7.48 -7.30
CA ARG A 38 23.33 -6.99 -8.65
C ARG A 38 21.86 -7.18 -9.04
N GLU A 39 21.27 -8.32 -8.72
CA GLU A 39 19.85 -8.55 -8.96
C GLU A 39 18.98 -7.65 -8.08
N ALA A 40 19.32 -7.49 -6.81
CA ALA A 40 18.65 -6.54 -5.92
C ALA A 40 18.75 -5.10 -6.43
N TYR A 41 19.91 -4.69 -6.97
CA TYR A 41 20.06 -3.41 -7.65
C TYR A 41 19.09 -3.28 -8.82
N ARG A 42 18.95 -4.29 -9.70
CA ARG A 42 17.99 -4.27 -10.82
C ARG A 42 16.56 -4.03 -10.35
N HIS A 43 16.16 -4.65 -9.25
CA HIS A 43 14.84 -4.51 -8.64
C HIS A 43 14.66 -3.27 -7.77
N THR A 44 15.70 -2.48 -7.55
CA THR A 44 15.61 -1.22 -6.79
C THR A 44 15.22 -0.06 -7.71
N SER A 45 14.22 0.74 -7.33
CA SER A 45 13.75 1.89 -8.12
C SER A 45 14.86 2.93 -8.34
N LYS A 46 15.15 3.23 -9.61
CA LYS A 46 16.15 4.22 -10.00
C LYS A 46 15.66 5.68 -9.89
N SER A 47 14.34 5.87 -9.82
CA SER A 47 13.72 7.19 -9.63
C SER A 47 13.51 7.55 -8.16
N SER A 48 13.94 6.71 -7.22
CA SER A 48 13.79 6.98 -5.79
C SER A 48 14.74 8.11 -5.34
N ALA A 49 14.25 8.97 -4.44
CA ALA A 49 15.05 10.06 -3.88
C ALA A 49 16.33 9.55 -3.17
N ALA A 50 17.40 10.32 -3.23
CA ALA A 50 18.64 10.06 -2.48
C ALA A 50 18.38 10.12 -0.96
N GLY A 51 19.22 9.43 -0.18
CA GLY A 51 19.23 9.50 1.27
C GLY A 51 20.12 10.62 1.81
N VAL A 52 20.56 10.47 3.06
CA VAL A 52 21.41 11.47 3.77
C VAL A 52 22.78 11.72 3.09
N ASP A 53 23.27 10.75 2.32
CA ASP A 53 24.51 10.83 1.56
C ASP A 53 24.40 11.63 0.25
N GLY A 54 23.18 11.96 -0.16
CA GLY A 54 22.90 12.66 -1.42
C GLY A 54 23.15 11.82 -2.68
N VAL A 55 23.59 10.55 -2.56
CA VAL A 55 23.92 9.68 -3.70
C VAL A 55 22.66 9.23 -4.43
N THR A 56 22.56 9.56 -5.70
CA THR A 56 21.47 9.13 -6.58
C THR A 56 21.77 7.75 -7.19
N ALA A 57 20.71 7.11 -7.72
CA ALA A 57 20.87 5.85 -8.44
C ALA A 57 21.80 5.98 -9.66
N GLN A 58 21.80 7.13 -10.32
CA GLN A 58 22.67 7.39 -11.48
C GLN A 58 24.14 7.46 -11.06
N GLN A 59 24.46 8.24 -10.03
CA GLN A 59 25.83 8.34 -9.50
C GLN A 59 26.34 6.99 -8.98
N TYR A 60 25.51 6.22 -8.30
CA TYR A 60 25.87 4.87 -7.84
C TYR A 60 26.18 3.92 -9.01
N ALA A 61 25.48 4.10 -10.15
CA ALA A 61 25.66 3.28 -11.34
C ALA A 61 27.00 3.55 -12.10
N GLU A 62 27.62 4.71 -11.92
CA GLU A 62 28.88 5.08 -12.58
C GLU A 62 30.03 4.12 -12.22
N HIS A 63 30.01 3.57 -10.99
CA HIS A 63 30.99 2.60 -10.49
C HIS A 63 30.32 1.35 -9.93
N LEU A 64 29.27 0.84 -10.60
CA LEU A 64 28.38 -0.18 -10.07
C LEU A 64 29.12 -1.44 -9.59
N ASP A 65 30.03 -1.96 -10.39
CA ASP A 65 30.73 -3.22 -10.09
C ASP A 65 31.63 -3.10 -8.88
N ASP A 66 32.37 -2.00 -8.77
CA ASP A 66 33.24 -1.73 -7.62
C ASP A 66 32.45 -1.45 -6.36
N ASN A 67 31.34 -0.70 -6.47
CA ASN A 67 30.44 -0.42 -5.37
C ASN A 67 29.78 -1.70 -4.84
N LEU A 68 29.34 -2.61 -5.71
CA LEU A 68 28.74 -3.86 -5.29
C LEU A 68 29.77 -4.83 -4.68
N ARG A 69 30.99 -4.86 -5.19
CA ARG A 69 32.09 -5.66 -4.63
C ARG A 69 32.47 -5.17 -3.22
N ASP A 70 32.69 -3.87 -3.05
CA ASP A 70 32.96 -3.28 -1.73
C ASP A 70 31.81 -3.52 -0.76
N LEU A 71 30.57 -3.32 -1.19
CA LEU A 71 29.38 -3.59 -0.37
C LEU A 71 29.34 -5.06 0.07
N HIS A 72 29.56 -6.02 -0.84
CA HIS A 72 29.63 -7.43 -0.52
C HIS A 72 30.71 -7.75 0.51
N GLU A 73 31.92 -7.18 0.35
CA GLU A 73 33.01 -7.36 1.29
C GLU A 73 32.67 -6.82 2.69
N ARG A 74 32.06 -5.63 2.75
CA ARG A 74 31.59 -5.04 4.03
C ARG A 74 30.48 -5.87 4.68
N LEU A 75 29.57 -6.44 3.91
CA LEU A 75 28.52 -7.35 4.40
C LEU A 75 29.13 -8.64 4.95
N ARG A 76 30.04 -9.27 4.20
CA ARG A 76 30.72 -10.52 4.59
C ARG A 76 31.57 -10.36 5.84
N SER A 77 32.35 -9.27 5.94
CA SER A 77 33.19 -8.98 7.10
C SER A 77 32.45 -8.41 8.30
N GLY A 78 31.12 -8.15 8.17
CA GLY A 78 30.31 -7.53 9.25
C GLY A 78 30.52 -6.02 9.40
N ARG A 79 31.38 -5.40 8.59
CA ARG A 79 31.71 -3.95 8.63
C ARG A 79 30.61 -3.06 8.06
N TYR A 80 29.65 -3.62 7.31
CA TYR A 80 28.52 -2.84 6.80
C TYR A 80 27.80 -2.12 7.95
N GLN A 81 27.52 -0.84 7.77
CA GLN A 81 26.74 0.00 8.70
C GLN A 81 25.60 0.66 7.93
N ALA A 82 24.39 0.59 8.50
CA ALA A 82 23.24 1.28 7.94
C ALA A 82 23.35 2.78 8.24
N ALA A 83 23.19 3.61 7.24
CA ALA A 83 23.16 5.05 7.41
C ALA A 83 21.84 5.51 8.07
N PRO A 84 21.82 6.65 8.78
CA PRO A 84 20.60 7.26 9.23
C PRO A 84 19.63 7.53 8.08
N VAL A 85 18.33 7.38 8.34
CA VAL A 85 17.30 7.61 7.32
C VAL A 85 16.90 9.07 7.31
N GLU A 86 16.95 9.75 6.17
CA GLU A 86 16.49 11.14 6.05
C GLU A 86 14.97 11.20 6.14
N ARG A 87 14.43 11.99 7.10
CA ARG A 87 12.99 12.16 7.29
C ARG A 87 12.46 13.29 6.43
N VAL A 88 11.38 13.00 5.69
CA VAL A 88 10.56 13.98 5.00
C VAL A 88 9.10 13.82 5.42
N TRP A 89 8.35 14.93 5.41
CA TRP A 89 6.96 14.94 5.81
C TRP A 89 6.04 15.04 4.61
N ILE A 90 5.05 14.16 4.52
CA ILE A 90 4.02 14.18 3.49
C ILE A 90 2.67 14.46 4.14
N GLU A 91 1.92 15.43 3.61
CA GLU A 91 0.59 15.81 4.13
C GLU A 91 -0.41 14.64 3.94
N LYS A 92 -1.02 14.20 5.05
CA LYS A 92 -2.12 13.23 5.08
C LYS A 92 -3.45 13.86 4.63
N GLU A 93 -4.48 13.02 4.44
CA GLU A 93 -5.82 13.46 4.03
C GLU A 93 -6.52 14.36 5.05
N ASP A 94 -6.20 14.18 6.32
CA ASP A 94 -6.76 14.90 7.46
C ASP A 94 -5.94 16.16 7.85
N GLY A 95 -4.97 16.54 7.02
CA GLY A 95 -4.07 17.67 7.27
C GLY A 95 -2.89 17.35 8.20
N ARG A 96 -2.87 16.17 8.83
CA ARG A 96 -1.71 15.70 9.59
C ARG A 96 -0.56 15.36 8.66
N GLN A 97 0.64 15.36 9.19
CA GLN A 97 1.82 14.97 8.43
C GLN A 97 2.15 13.50 8.68
N ARG A 98 2.63 12.83 7.62
CA ARG A 98 3.16 11.46 7.67
C ARG A 98 4.67 11.51 7.52
N PRO A 99 5.45 10.99 8.48
CA PRO A 99 6.88 10.89 8.33
C PRO A 99 7.21 9.79 7.31
N ILE A 100 8.05 10.11 6.34
CA ILE A 100 8.61 9.14 5.38
C ILE A 100 10.12 9.20 5.51
N GLY A 101 10.74 8.04 5.68
CA GLY A 101 12.19 7.92 5.69
C GLY A 101 12.74 7.61 4.30
N LYS A 102 13.84 8.25 3.93
CA LYS A 102 14.59 7.99 2.71
C LYS A 102 15.93 7.34 3.09
N PRO A 103 16.09 6.01 2.98
CA PRO A 103 17.39 5.34 3.12
C PRO A 103 18.35 5.77 2.01
N THR A 104 19.65 5.60 2.20
CA THR A 104 20.66 5.74 1.16
C THR A 104 20.37 4.77 0.00
N PHE A 105 20.90 5.06 -1.18
CA PHE A 105 20.67 4.18 -2.32
C PHE A 105 21.27 2.79 -2.10
N GLU A 106 22.44 2.73 -1.48
CA GLU A 106 23.11 1.48 -1.10
C GLU A 106 22.27 0.66 -0.10
N ASP A 107 21.75 1.29 0.97
CA ASP A 107 20.87 0.62 1.91
C ASP A 107 19.60 0.05 1.25
N LYS A 108 19.06 0.74 0.25
CA LYS A 108 17.91 0.23 -0.53
C LYS A 108 18.25 -1.07 -1.26
N ILE A 109 19.50 -1.21 -1.78
CA ILE A 109 19.95 -2.44 -2.45
C ILE A 109 20.02 -3.59 -1.44
N VAL A 110 20.65 -3.37 -0.28
CA VAL A 110 20.77 -4.42 0.76
C VAL A 110 19.40 -4.80 1.32
N GLN A 111 18.53 -3.80 1.58
CA GLN A 111 17.15 -4.05 2.01
C GLN A 111 16.35 -4.83 0.97
N ARG A 112 16.55 -4.55 -0.34
CA ARG A 112 15.91 -5.32 -1.41
C ARG A 112 16.41 -6.76 -1.45
N ALA A 113 17.69 -6.99 -1.28
CA ALA A 113 18.26 -8.34 -1.23
C ALA A 113 17.64 -9.16 -0.09
N VAL A 114 17.55 -8.61 1.12
CA VAL A 114 16.90 -9.28 2.25
C VAL A 114 15.39 -9.44 2.02
N ALA A 115 14.72 -8.43 1.44
CA ALA A 115 13.30 -8.52 1.11
C ALA A 115 13.02 -9.68 0.15
N MET A 116 13.84 -9.88 -0.90
CA MET A 116 13.70 -10.99 -1.86
C MET A 116 13.78 -12.37 -1.18
N LEU A 117 14.68 -12.53 -0.21
CA LEU A 117 14.79 -13.78 0.56
C LEU A 117 13.55 -14.02 1.44
N LEU A 118 13.09 -12.97 2.14
CA LEU A 118 11.89 -13.06 2.98
C LEU A 118 10.63 -13.29 2.15
N GLU A 119 10.47 -12.59 1.03
CA GLU A 119 9.35 -12.77 0.10
C GLU A 119 9.29 -14.20 -0.43
N ALA A 120 10.41 -14.82 -0.80
CA ALA A 120 10.44 -16.21 -1.28
C ALA A 120 9.89 -17.20 -0.24
N ILE A 121 10.10 -16.95 1.05
CA ILE A 121 9.60 -17.80 2.15
C ILE A 121 8.14 -17.46 2.47
N TYR A 122 7.85 -16.21 2.80
CA TYR A 122 6.58 -15.82 3.38
C TYR A 122 5.43 -15.71 2.38
N GLU A 123 5.69 -15.58 1.06
CA GLU A 123 4.64 -15.68 0.04
C GLU A 123 3.95 -17.05 0.04
N GLN A 124 4.62 -18.10 0.54
CA GLN A 124 4.05 -19.44 0.70
C GLN A 124 3.12 -19.54 1.93
N ASP A 125 3.34 -18.67 2.92
CA ASP A 125 2.60 -18.68 4.18
C ASP A 125 1.43 -17.68 4.19
N PHE A 126 1.52 -16.60 3.40
CA PHE A 126 0.55 -15.50 3.48
C PHE A 126 -0.87 -15.93 3.13
N TYR A 127 -1.81 -15.48 3.95
CA TYR A 127 -3.23 -15.65 3.76
C TYR A 127 -3.71 -15.12 2.40
N ASP A 128 -4.60 -15.86 1.72
CA ASP A 128 -5.09 -15.48 0.40
C ASP A 128 -5.84 -14.15 0.35
N GLY A 129 -6.59 -13.83 1.40
CA GLY A 129 -7.26 -12.53 1.54
C GLY A 129 -6.35 -11.35 1.86
N SER A 130 -5.01 -11.53 1.86
CA SER A 130 -4.02 -10.47 2.03
C SER A 130 -3.43 -10.04 0.68
N TYR A 131 -3.52 -8.75 0.34
CA TYR A 131 -3.18 -8.22 -1.00
C TYR A 131 -2.07 -7.18 -1.01
N GLY A 132 -1.96 -6.36 0.03
CA GLY A 132 -1.04 -5.22 0.03
C GLY A 132 0.43 -5.62 -0.01
N PHE A 133 1.22 -4.95 -0.84
CA PHE A 133 2.68 -5.14 -0.99
C PHE A 133 3.12 -6.55 -1.39
N ARG A 134 2.24 -7.35 -1.97
CA ARG A 134 2.55 -8.69 -2.49
C ARG A 134 2.65 -8.68 -4.00
N GLN A 135 3.59 -9.42 -4.54
CA GLN A 135 3.79 -9.54 -5.98
C GLN A 135 2.59 -10.24 -6.63
N GLY A 136 2.13 -9.72 -7.78
CA GLY A 136 0.98 -10.28 -8.50
C GLY A 136 -0.38 -9.98 -7.85
N ARG A 137 -0.45 -9.26 -6.73
CA ARG A 137 -1.67 -8.86 -6.04
C ARG A 137 -1.90 -7.36 -6.16
N SER A 138 -3.13 -6.95 -6.40
CA SER A 138 -3.50 -5.55 -6.60
C SER A 138 -4.66 -5.10 -5.69
N PRO A 139 -4.86 -3.78 -5.51
CA PRO A 139 -6.06 -3.27 -4.83
C PRO A 139 -7.35 -3.68 -5.54
N HIS A 140 -7.31 -3.86 -6.87
CA HIS A 140 -8.47 -4.25 -7.65
C HIS A 140 -8.86 -5.70 -7.42
N ASP A 141 -7.90 -6.60 -7.17
CA ASP A 141 -8.17 -7.99 -6.80
C ASP A 141 -8.86 -8.05 -5.43
N ALA A 142 -8.36 -7.30 -4.44
CA ALA A 142 -9.01 -7.18 -3.14
C ALA A 142 -10.45 -6.64 -3.23
N LEU A 143 -10.68 -5.63 -4.08
CA LEU A 143 -12.00 -5.06 -4.32
C LEU A 143 -12.93 -6.05 -5.05
N HIS A 144 -12.39 -6.87 -5.94
CA HIS A 144 -13.13 -7.90 -6.66
C HIS A 144 -13.60 -8.97 -5.70
N GLU A 145 -12.67 -9.58 -4.95
CA GLU A 145 -12.99 -10.62 -3.97
C GLU A 145 -13.96 -10.12 -2.89
N LEU A 146 -13.75 -8.93 -2.36
CA LEU A 146 -14.68 -8.34 -1.38
C LEU A 146 -16.11 -8.28 -1.91
N ARG A 147 -16.27 -7.82 -3.15
CA ARG A 147 -17.58 -7.74 -3.79
C ARG A 147 -18.21 -9.12 -3.97
N GLU A 148 -17.45 -10.08 -4.50
CA GLU A 148 -17.93 -11.43 -4.77
C GLU A 148 -18.35 -12.14 -3.48
N ARG A 149 -17.51 -12.12 -2.47
CA ARG A 149 -17.81 -12.74 -1.18
C ARG A 149 -19.03 -12.12 -0.50
N CYS A 150 -19.14 -10.78 -0.50
CA CYS A 150 -20.33 -10.10 0.02
C CYS A 150 -21.61 -10.45 -0.75
N MET A 151 -21.53 -10.71 -2.06
CA MET A 151 -22.70 -11.07 -2.86
C MET A 151 -23.09 -12.55 -2.75
N MET A 152 -22.11 -13.45 -2.64
CA MET A 152 -22.33 -14.90 -2.70
C MET A 152 -22.53 -15.54 -1.33
N GLU A 153 -21.85 -15.02 -0.30
CA GLU A 153 -21.81 -15.66 1.01
C GLU A 153 -22.89 -15.15 2.00
N GLY A 154 -23.83 -14.31 1.57
CA GLY A 154 -24.91 -13.82 2.43
C GLY A 154 -24.44 -12.88 3.55
N ILE A 155 -23.34 -12.16 3.30
CA ILE A 155 -22.76 -11.26 4.30
C ILE A 155 -23.71 -10.13 4.65
N GLY A 156 -24.01 -10.02 5.94
CA GLY A 156 -24.90 -8.99 6.47
C GLY A 156 -24.22 -7.88 7.23
N TRP A 157 -22.94 -8.07 7.60
CA TRP A 157 -22.21 -7.15 8.47
C TRP A 157 -20.77 -7.01 8.04
N ILE A 158 -20.26 -5.76 8.06
CA ILE A 158 -18.86 -5.44 7.80
C ILE A 158 -18.26 -4.80 9.05
N VAL A 159 -17.16 -5.36 9.51
CA VAL A 159 -16.25 -4.71 10.46
C VAL A 159 -15.20 -3.99 9.62
N ASP A 160 -15.26 -2.67 9.59
CA ASP A 160 -14.27 -1.78 8.98
C ASP A 160 -13.31 -1.34 10.10
N ALA A 161 -12.02 -1.67 9.99
CA ALA A 161 -11.08 -1.44 11.07
C ALA A 161 -9.77 -0.83 10.56
N ASP A 162 -9.24 0.15 11.29
CA ASP A 162 -8.00 0.89 11.01
C ASP A 162 -7.02 0.74 12.17
N ILE A 163 -5.75 0.52 11.88
CA ILE A 163 -4.68 0.43 12.88
C ILE A 163 -4.05 1.81 13.07
N SER A 164 -3.99 2.27 14.31
CA SER A 164 -3.39 3.57 14.62
C SER A 164 -1.88 3.55 14.47
N GLY A 165 -1.33 4.35 13.53
CA GLY A 165 0.12 4.55 13.41
C GLY A 165 0.93 3.26 13.22
N TYR A 166 0.43 2.31 12.45
CA TYR A 166 0.93 0.93 12.37
C TYR A 166 2.47 0.82 12.27
N PHE A 167 3.09 1.50 11.31
CA PHE A 167 4.55 1.43 11.11
C PHE A 167 5.34 2.02 12.28
N ASP A 168 4.81 3.04 12.94
CA ASP A 168 5.46 3.72 14.06
C ASP A 168 5.28 2.96 15.38
N SER A 169 4.21 2.15 15.49
CA SER A 169 3.88 1.36 16.69
C SER A 169 4.37 -0.09 16.66
N LEU A 170 5.00 -0.52 15.55
CA LEU A 170 5.45 -1.89 15.41
C LEU A 170 6.53 -2.21 16.44
N ASP A 171 6.21 -3.13 17.36
CA ASP A 171 7.10 -3.55 18.44
C ASP A 171 8.23 -4.44 17.91
N ARG A 172 9.48 -4.04 18.12
CA ARG A 172 10.67 -4.72 17.56
C ARG A 172 10.93 -6.08 18.21
N PRO A 173 10.77 -6.27 19.53
CA PRO A 173 10.81 -7.59 20.17
C PRO A 173 9.80 -8.57 19.58
N HIS A 174 8.53 -8.18 19.46
CA HIS A 174 7.50 -9.02 18.87
C HIS A 174 7.77 -9.31 17.38
N LEU A 175 8.24 -8.32 16.59
CA LEU A 175 8.64 -8.55 15.22
C LEU A 175 9.73 -9.62 15.12
N ARG A 176 10.72 -9.55 16.00
CA ARG A 176 11.80 -10.54 16.05
C ARG A 176 11.27 -11.94 16.39
N GLU A 177 10.37 -12.05 17.34
CA GLU A 177 9.73 -13.31 17.71
C GLU A 177 8.96 -13.92 16.53
N VAL A 178 8.16 -13.11 15.85
CA VAL A 178 7.37 -13.54 14.69
C VAL A 178 8.28 -14.03 13.56
N LEU A 179 9.31 -13.27 13.21
CA LEU A 179 10.24 -13.64 12.15
C LEU A 179 11.00 -14.94 12.47
N ARG A 180 11.42 -15.14 13.73
CA ARG A 180 12.17 -16.34 14.16
C ARG A 180 11.43 -17.65 13.92
N LYS A 181 10.11 -17.60 13.79
CA LYS A 181 9.32 -18.80 13.50
C LYS A 181 9.66 -19.44 12.16
N ARG A 182 10.09 -18.64 11.17
CA ARG A 182 10.46 -19.12 9.84
C ARG A 182 11.91 -18.81 9.48
N VAL A 183 12.47 -17.71 10.00
CA VAL A 183 13.82 -17.25 9.66
C VAL A 183 14.59 -16.99 10.95
N ASN A 184 15.56 -17.86 11.25
CA ASN A 184 16.43 -17.70 12.42
C ASN A 184 17.92 -17.59 12.00
N ASP A 185 18.18 -16.81 10.94
CA ASP A 185 19.51 -16.51 10.44
C ASP A 185 20.11 -15.29 11.15
N GLY A 186 21.24 -15.50 11.85
CA GLY A 186 21.92 -14.46 12.61
C GLY A 186 22.47 -13.31 11.74
N GLY A 187 22.83 -13.59 10.48
CA GLY A 187 23.28 -12.58 9.50
C GLY A 187 22.16 -11.63 9.11
N LEU A 188 21.00 -12.19 8.71
CA LEU A 188 19.81 -11.40 8.39
C LEU A 188 19.32 -10.60 9.60
N TRP A 189 19.38 -11.19 10.81
CA TRP A 189 19.01 -10.50 12.04
C TRP A 189 19.89 -9.30 12.34
N ARG A 190 21.18 -9.41 12.13
CA ARG A 190 22.12 -8.28 12.28
C ARG A 190 21.78 -7.16 11.31
N LEU A 191 21.47 -7.47 10.05
CA LEU A 191 21.11 -6.48 9.03
C LEU A 191 19.81 -5.77 9.39
N ILE A 192 18.73 -6.51 9.68
CA ILE A 192 17.44 -5.94 10.10
C ILE A 192 17.62 -5.08 11.35
N GLY A 193 18.39 -5.58 12.34
CA GLY A 193 18.69 -4.83 13.55
C GLY A 193 19.48 -3.54 13.30
N LYS A 194 20.40 -3.51 12.33
CA LYS A 194 21.12 -2.30 11.92
C LYS A 194 20.16 -1.25 11.38
N TRP A 195 19.26 -1.61 10.47
CA TRP A 195 18.26 -0.65 9.92
C TRP A 195 17.27 -0.15 10.96
N LEU A 196 16.83 -1.00 11.87
CA LEU A 196 15.92 -0.59 12.93
C LEU A 196 16.58 0.39 13.94
N ARG A 197 17.92 0.38 14.05
CA ARG A 197 18.71 1.24 14.94
C ARG A 197 19.43 2.38 14.23
N ALA A 198 19.44 2.42 12.90
CA ALA A 198 20.21 3.41 12.14
C ALA A 198 19.88 4.88 12.47
N GLY A 199 18.75 5.11 13.13
CA GLY A 199 18.29 6.45 13.49
C GLY A 199 17.63 7.18 12.31
N VAL A 200 17.11 8.34 12.64
CA VAL A 200 16.39 9.21 11.71
C VAL A 200 17.01 10.60 11.76
N MET A 201 17.44 11.07 10.59
CA MET A 201 17.99 12.42 10.41
C MET A 201 16.87 13.37 9.96
N GLU A 202 16.61 14.39 10.75
CA GLU A 202 15.62 15.42 10.42
C GLU A 202 16.25 16.81 10.57
N LYS A 203 16.35 17.57 9.48
CA LYS A 203 16.94 18.91 9.46
C LYS A 203 18.33 18.99 10.15
N GLY A 204 19.17 17.95 9.98
CA GLY A 204 20.49 17.86 10.58
C GLY A 204 20.53 17.32 12.02
N VAL A 205 19.37 17.02 12.62
CA VAL A 205 19.30 16.43 13.97
C VAL A 205 19.06 14.94 13.86
N LEU A 206 19.95 14.14 14.47
CA LEU A 206 19.83 12.68 14.55
C LEU A 206 18.99 12.28 15.77
N SER A 207 18.00 11.43 15.54
CA SER A 207 17.17 10.83 16.61
C SER A 207 17.11 9.31 16.44
N HIS A 208 16.93 8.59 17.55
CA HIS A 208 16.84 7.12 17.57
C HIS A 208 15.49 6.70 18.17
N PRO A 209 14.44 6.49 17.33
CA PRO A 209 13.16 5.97 17.82
C PRO A 209 13.34 4.56 18.43
N GLU A 210 12.74 4.32 19.59
CA GLU A 210 12.82 3.02 20.27
C GLU A 210 11.88 1.97 19.66
N THR A 211 10.77 2.42 19.07
CA THR A 211 9.74 1.58 18.43
C THR A 211 9.63 1.87 16.95
N GLY A 212 8.89 1.02 16.28
CA GLY A 212 8.54 1.21 14.88
C GLY A 212 9.58 0.75 13.87
N VAL A 213 9.11 0.66 12.64
CA VAL A 213 9.90 0.44 11.42
C VAL A 213 9.78 1.70 10.57
N VAL A 214 10.89 2.21 10.06
CA VAL A 214 10.88 3.45 9.29
C VAL A 214 9.98 3.31 8.06
N GLN A 215 8.92 4.09 8.00
CA GLN A 215 8.04 4.12 6.84
C GLN A 215 8.79 4.70 5.63
N GLY A 216 8.93 3.91 4.55
CA GLY A 216 9.68 4.28 3.34
C GLY A 216 10.95 3.46 3.10
N GLY A 217 11.40 2.64 4.05
CA GLY A 217 12.40 1.60 3.81
C GLY A 217 11.86 0.52 2.86
N VAL A 218 12.73 -0.03 2.00
CA VAL A 218 12.35 -1.06 1.01
C VAL A 218 11.88 -2.36 1.68
N ILE A 219 12.47 -2.71 2.82
CA ILE A 219 12.12 -3.91 3.59
C ILE A 219 10.87 -3.73 4.47
N SER A 220 10.51 -2.49 4.80
CA SER A 220 9.44 -2.19 5.77
C SER A 220 8.08 -2.78 5.42
N PRO A 221 7.63 -2.77 4.15
CA PRO A 221 6.37 -3.41 3.74
C PRO A 221 6.35 -4.93 3.97
N VAL A 222 7.48 -5.60 3.71
CA VAL A 222 7.60 -7.06 3.90
C VAL A 222 7.53 -7.40 5.39
N LEU A 223 8.30 -6.70 6.22
CA LEU A 223 8.27 -6.90 7.69
C LEU A 223 6.87 -6.62 8.25
N ALA A 224 6.21 -5.57 7.76
CA ALA A 224 4.85 -5.23 8.15
C ALA A 224 3.85 -6.32 7.77
N ASN A 225 3.94 -6.88 6.56
CA ASN A 225 3.06 -7.98 6.14
C ASN A 225 3.30 -9.25 6.95
N ILE A 226 4.56 -9.63 7.21
CA ILE A 226 4.91 -10.78 8.05
C ILE A 226 4.31 -10.63 9.45
N PHE A 227 4.42 -9.43 10.03
CA PHE A 227 3.88 -9.17 11.36
C PHE A 227 2.35 -9.28 11.40
N LEU A 228 1.64 -8.64 10.45
CA LEU A 228 0.19 -8.71 10.38
C LEU A 228 -0.33 -10.09 9.99
N HIS A 229 0.39 -10.84 9.17
CA HIS A 229 0.05 -12.21 8.90
C HIS A 229 -0.04 -13.02 10.21
N HIS A 230 0.93 -12.86 11.11
CA HIS A 230 0.91 -13.55 12.38
C HIS A 230 -0.13 -13.00 13.38
N VAL A 231 -0.21 -11.66 13.48
CA VAL A 231 -1.08 -11.00 14.47
C VAL A 231 -2.55 -11.12 14.10
N LEU A 232 -2.87 -10.97 12.80
CA LEU A 232 -4.24 -10.87 12.30
C LEU A 232 -4.63 -12.06 11.43
N ASP A 233 -3.94 -12.32 10.31
CA ASP A 233 -4.41 -13.23 9.27
C ASP A 233 -4.49 -14.68 9.79
N ALA A 234 -3.39 -15.23 10.27
CA ALA A 234 -3.33 -16.60 10.80
C ALA A 234 -4.19 -16.78 12.06
N TRP A 235 -4.26 -15.76 12.92
CA TRP A 235 -5.17 -15.78 14.07
C TRP A 235 -6.63 -15.78 13.65
N PHE A 236 -7.00 -14.96 12.65
CA PHE A 236 -8.36 -14.90 12.14
C PHE A 236 -8.78 -16.26 11.56
N GLU A 237 -7.94 -16.86 10.73
CA GLU A 237 -8.23 -18.12 10.07
C GLU A 237 -8.30 -19.30 11.06
N ARG A 238 -7.31 -19.42 11.94
CA ARG A 238 -7.14 -20.61 12.82
C ARG A 238 -7.94 -20.53 14.12
N GLU A 239 -8.17 -19.33 14.64
CA GLU A 239 -8.79 -19.17 15.96
C GLU A 239 -10.16 -18.49 15.90
N VAL A 240 -10.36 -17.47 15.03
CA VAL A 240 -11.61 -16.72 14.97
C VAL A 240 -12.64 -17.47 14.15
N THR A 241 -12.33 -17.76 12.87
CA THR A 241 -13.28 -18.39 11.94
C THR A 241 -13.93 -19.67 12.48
N PRO A 242 -13.19 -20.63 13.09
CA PRO A 242 -13.80 -21.86 13.61
C PRO A 242 -14.77 -21.65 14.79
N ARG A 243 -14.72 -20.49 15.47
CA ARG A 243 -15.58 -20.16 16.61
C ARG A 243 -16.80 -19.33 16.22
N MET A 244 -16.94 -18.95 14.95
CA MET A 244 -18.07 -18.22 14.42
C MET A 244 -19.21 -19.18 14.05
N ARG A 245 -20.44 -18.73 14.18
CA ARG A 245 -21.64 -19.51 13.83
C ARG A 245 -21.99 -19.37 12.34
N GLY A 246 -21.80 -18.17 11.80
CA GLY A 246 -22.02 -17.85 10.41
C GLY A 246 -20.68 -17.77 9.64
N ARG A 247 -20.79 -17.60 8.34
CA ARG A 247 -19.62 -17.38 7.47
C ARG A 247 -18.97 -16.05 7.79
N CYS A 248 -17.64 -16.05 7.88
CA CYS A 248 -16.83 -14.86 8.07
C CYS A 248 -15.60 -14.92 7.15
N PHE A 249 -15.15 -13.76 6.71
CA PHE A 249 -13.92 -13.63 5.95
C PHE A 249 -13.16 -12.35 6.32
N LEU A 250 -11.86 -12.34 6.03
CA LEU A 250 -10.97 -11.19 6.16
C LEU A 250 -10.44 -10.83 4.78
N ILE A 251 -10.44 -9.54 4.44
CA ILE A 251 -9.71 -8.99 3.30
C ILE A 251 -8.84 -7.85 3.80
N ARG A 252 -7.54 -7.95 3.53
CA ARG A 252 -6.53 -7.01 4.01
C ARG A 252 -5.68 -6.46 2.86
N PHE A 253 -5.45 -5.17 2.89
CA PHE A 253 -4.48 -4.49 2.03
C PHE A 253 -3.50 -3.67 2.89
N ALA A 254 -2.34 -4.23 3.20
CA ALA A 254 -1.39 -3.70 4.19
C ALA A 254 -2.04 -3.59 5.59
N ASP A 255 -2.14 -2.37 6.13
CA ASP A 255 -2.78 -2.05 7.42
C ASP A 255 -4.28 -1.75 7.32
N ASP A 256 -4.82 -1.62 6.11
CA ASP A 256 -6.25 -1.39 5.84
C ASP A 256 -6.95 -2.75 5.65
N PHE A 257 -7.99 -3.04 6.43
CA PHE A 257 -8.67 -4.33 6.35
C PHE A 257 -10.15 -4.26 6.70
N VAL A 258 -10.90 -5.19 6.13
CA VAL A 258 -12.33 -5.39 6.41
C VAL A 258 -12.61 -6.85 6.73
N ILE A 259 -13.55 -7.08 7.66
CA ILE A 259 -14.04 -8.42 7.98
C ILE A 259 -15.53 -8.46 7.64
N GLY A 260 -15.91 -9.38 6.73
CA GLY A 260 -17.30 -9.65 6.42
C GLY A 260 -17.85 -10.76 7.31
N CYS A 261 -19.06 -10.58 7.85
CA CYS A 261 -19.75 -11.58 8.67
C CYS A 261 -21.21 -11.73 8.22
N GLU A 262 -21.68 -12.97 8.20
CA GLU A 262 -23.09 -13.28 7.93
C GLU A 262 -23.97 -12.80 9.10
N LEU A 263 -23.56 -13.07 10.34
CA LEU A 263 -24.32 -12.80 11.55
C LEU A 263 -23.77 -11.59 12.32
N GLU A 264 -24.69 -10.75 12.84
CA GLU A 264 -24.33 -9.61 13.69
C GLU A 264 -23.60 -10.03 14.96
N ALA A 265 -24.09 -11.11 15.60
CA ALA A 265 -23.51 -11.60 16.84
C ALA A 265 -22.03 -11.96 16.69
N ASP A 266 -21.65 -12.54 15.54
CA ASP A 266 -20.26 -12.89 15.24
C ASP A 266 -19.41 -11.64 14.97
N ALA A 267 -19.94 -10.68 14.20
CA ALA A 267 -19.28 -9.40 13.95
C ALA A 267 -19.01 -8.63 15.26
N ARG A 268 -19.99 -8.60 16.18
CA ARG A 268 -19.82 -7.97 17.51
C ARG A 268 -18.79 -8.68 18.38
N LYS A 269 -18.74 -10.02 18.35
CA LYS A 269 -17.68 -10.80 19.03
C LYS A 269 -16.30 -10.45 18.50
N ILE A 270 -16.14 -10.40 17.16
CA ILE A 270 -14.87 -10.03 16.53
C ILE A 270 -14.47 -8.63 16.95
N MET A 271 -15.36 -7.64 16.90
CA MET A 271 -15.06 -6.28 17.36
C MET A 271 -14.63 -6.22 18.82
N ALA A 272 -15.18 -7.06 19.70
CA ALA A 272 -14.83 -7.08 21.12
C ALA A 272 -13.45 -7.70 21.40
N VAL A 273 -13.01 -8.68 20.58
CA VAL A 273 -11.73 -9.38 20.80
C VAL A 273 -10.58 -8.77 20.02
N LEU A 274 -10.86 -8.13 18.89
CA LEU A 274 -9.87 -7.53 18.02
C LEU A 274 -8.91 -6.56 18.74
N PRO A 275 -9.39 -5.58 19.53
CA PRO A 275 -8.51 -4.67 20.29
C PRO A 275 -7.63 -5.42 21.32
N LYS A 276 -8.16 -6.44 21.95
CA LYS A 276 -7.42 -7.27 22.92
C LYS A 276 -6.29 -8.06 22.27
N ARG A 277 -6.56 -8.61 21.07
CA ARG A 277 -5.56 -9.31 20.26
C ARG A 277 -4.44 -8.37 19.86
N PHE A 278 -4.78 -7.21 19.31
CA PHE A 278 -3.80 -6.22 18.84
C PHE A 278 -2.95 -5.65 19.97
N ALA A 279 -3.55 -5.35 21.13
CA ALA A 279 -2.84 -4.85 22.30
C ALA A 279 -1.74 -5.79 22.79
N ARG A 280 -1.90 -7.12 22.65
CA ARG A 280 -0.84 -8.12 22.99
C ARG A 280 0.44 -7.95 22.18
N PHE A 281 0.36 -7.30 21.00
CA PHE A 281 1.47 -7.08 20.09
C PHE A 281 1.85 -5.60 19.98
N GLY A 282 1.43 -4.78 20.95
CA GLY A 282 1.72 -3.36 20.97
C GLY A 282 0.95 -2.52 19.93
N LEU A 283 -0.05 -3.10 19.27
CA LEU A 283 -0.86 -2.39 18.27
C LEU A 283 -2.16 -1.86 18.88
N THR A 284 -2.64 -0.74 18.34
CA THR A 284 -3.89 -0.11 18.76
C THR A 284 -4.85 0.04 17.59
N ILE A 285 -6.07 -0.47 17.74
CA ILE A 285 -7.16 -0.22 16.81
C ILE A 285 -7.63 1.22 16.95
N HIS A 286 -7.86 1.91 15.83
CA HIS A 286 -8.27 3.31 15.84
C HIS A 286 -9.72 3.45 16.34
N PRO A 287 -9.98 4.12 17.50
CA PRO A 287 -11.28 4.05 18.16
C PRO A 287 -12.43 4.69 17.36
N THR A 288 -12.14 5.72 16.56
CA THR A 288 -13.18 6.47 15.83
C THR A 288 -13.30 6.11 14.35
N LYS A 289 -12.37 5.29 13.82
CA LYS A 289 -12.42 4.84 12.43
C LYS A 289 -12.85 3.38 12.31
N THR A 290 -12.86 2.65 13.41
CA THR A 290 -13.37 1.29 13.44
C THR A 290 -14.88 1.33 13.62
N ALA A 291 -15.60 0.69 12.70
CA ALA A 291 -17.06 0.72 12.66
C ALA A 291 -17.64 -0.65 12.33
N LEU A 292 -18.79 -0.94 12.91
CA LEU A 292 -19.64 -2.05 12.51
C LEU A 292 -20.74 -1.52 11.59
N VAL A 293 -20.76 -1.99 10.36
CA VAL A 293 -21.70 -1.54 9.32
C VAL A 293 -22.67 -2.66 8.97
N ALA A 294 -23.96 -2.40 9.10
CA ALA A 294 -25.00 -3.28 8.57
C ALA A 294 -24.99 -3.19 7.04
N PHE A 295 -24.64 -4.29 6.37
CA PHE A 295 -24.42 -4.33 4.91
C PHE A 295 -25.25 -5.44 4.25
N ARG A 296 -26.48 -5.61 4.70
CA ARG A 296 -27.37 -6.66 4.22
C ARG A 296 -27.86 -6.38 2.80
N LYS A 297 -28.03 -7.47 2.02
CA LYS A 297 -28.77 -7.40 0.76
C LYS A 297 -30.20 -6.96 1.07
N PRO A 298 -30.73 -5.88 0.44
CA PRO A 298 -32.11 -5.46 0.66
C PRO A 298 -33.09 -6.54 0.23
N ASP A 299 -34.03 -6.85 1.07
CA ASP A 299 -35.12 -7.82 0.81
C ASP A 299 -36.39 -7.19 0.17
N GLY A 300 -36.39 -5.86 0.00
CA GLY A 300 -37.51 -5.10 -0.53
C GLY A 300 -38.62 -4.77 0.46
N HIS A 301 -38.59 -5.35 1.66
CA HIS A 301 -39.56 -5.14 2.73
C HIS A 301 -39.00 -4.28 3.87
N THR A 302 -37.71 -4.24 4.02
CA THR A 302 -37.05 -3.41 5.04
C THR A 302 -36.96 -1.95 4.55
N PRO A 303 -37.43 -0.96 5.34
CA PRO A 303 -37.29 0.44 5.00
C PRO A 303 -35.81 0.78 4.72
N SER A 304 -35.57 1.62 3.71
CA SER A 304 -34.21 2.00 3.25
C SER A 304 -33.31 2.56 4.35
N ASP A 305 -33.87 2.98 5.47
CA ASP A 305 -33.14 3.62 6.56
C ASP A 305 -32.60 2.63 7.62
N MET A 306 -33.06 1.37 7.63
CA MET A 306 -32.73 0.43 8.70
C MET A 306 -31.67 -0.65 8.38
N GLY A 307 -31.02 -0.65 7.20
CA GLY A 307 -30.15 -1.80 6.92
C GLY A 307 -29.10 -1.69 5.84
N ASN A 308 -29.08 -0.60 5.08
CA ASN A 308 -28.16 -0.46 3.95
C ASN A 308 -27.05 0.53 4.23
N GLY A 309 -26.18 0.18 5.16
CA GLY A 309 -24.95 0.91 5.40
C GLY A 309 -24.07 0.95 4.16
N THR A 310 -23.18 1.90 4.13
CA THR A 310 -22.09 1.98 3.16
C THR A 310 -20.77 2.04 3.91
N PHE A 311 -19.74 1.45 3.37
CA PHE A 311 -18.40 1.54 3.94
C PHE A 311 -17.38 1.91 2.87
N ASP A 312 -16.28 2.49 3.29
CA ASP A 312 -15.19 2.91 2.40
C ASP A 312 -14.03 1.92 2.54
N PHE A 313 -13.59 1.31 1.43
CA PHE A 313 -12.39 0.47 1.39
C PHE A 313 -11.57 0.77 0.15
N LEU A 314 -10.26 0.92 0.30
CA LEU A 314 -9.31 1.24 -0.78
C LEU A 314 -9.73 2.43 -1.65
N GLY A 315 -10.34 3.44 -1.03
CA GLY A 315 -10.77 4.66 -1.70
C GLY A 315 -12.09 4.59 -2.46
N PHE A 316 -12.83 3.50 -2.30
CA PHE A 316 -14.16 3.30 -2.86
C PHE A 316 -15.20 3.14 -1.75
N THR A 317 -16.37 3.76 -1.96
CA THR A 317 -17.57 3.50 -1.16
C THR A 317 -18.34 2.34 -1.78
N HIS A 318 -18.56 1.27 -1.00
CA HIS A 318 -19.34 0.10 -1.34
C HIS A 318 -20.79 0.29 -0.92
N TYR A 319 -21.75 -0.10 -1.79
CA TYR A 319 -23.18 0.06 -1.52
C TYR A 319 -24.04 -0.90 -2.36
N TRP A 320 -25.17 -1.32 -1.80
CA TRP A 320 -26.18 -2.10 -2.51
C TRP A 320 -27.03 -1.20 -3.41
N THR A 321 -27.34 -1.68 -4.60
CA THR A 321 -28.24 -1.00 -5.56
C THR A 321 -28.81 -1.98 -6.57
N LYS A 322 -29.88 -1.62 -7.25
CA LYS A 322 -30.43 -2.43 -8.34
C LYS A 322 -29.58 -2.29 -9.62
N SER A 323 -29.35 -3.41 -10.30
CA SER A 323 -28.81 -3.46 -11.66
C SER A 323 -29.82 -2.92 -12.65
N ARG A 324 -29.46 -2.80 -13.93
CA ARG A 324 -30.42 -2.46 -15.02
C ARG A 324 -31.52 -3.52 -15.19
N GLN A 325 -31.24 -4.76 -14.82
CA GLN A 325 -32.16 -5.89 -14.87
C GLN A 325 -32.97 -6.07 -13.56
N GLY A 326 -32.89 -5.12 -12.61
CA GLY A 326 -33.65 -5.16 -11.36
C GLY A 326 -33.01 -5.97 -10.21
N PHE A 327 -31.93 -6.72 -10.45
CA PHE A 327 -31.27 -7.51 -9.41
C PHE A 327 -30.44 -6.63 -8.45
N TRP A 328 -30.47 -6.97 -7.18
CA TRP A 328 -29.59 -6.34 -6.20
C TRP A 328 -28.14 -6.74 -6.40
N VAL A 329 -27.28 -5.73 -6.52
CA VAL A 329 -25.85 -5.87 -6.75
C VAL A 329 -25.06 -4.87 -5.92
N ILE A 330 -23.85 -5.22 -5.54
CA ILE A 330 -22.91 -4.29 -4.91
C ILE A 330 -22.21 -3.49 -6.00
N LYS A 331 -22.34 -2.17 -5.93
CA LYS A 331 -21.58 -1.22 -6.74
C LYS A 331 -20.57 -0.47 -5.88
N ARG A 332 -19.59 0.06 -6.55
CA ARG A 332 -18.51 0.86 -5.94
C ARG A 332 -18.44 2.20 -6.64
N ARG A 333 -18.25 3.24 -5.87
CA ARG A 333 -18.01 4.60 -6.38
C ARG A 333 -16.82 5.21 -5.66
N THR A 334 -16.10 6.13 -6.31
CA THR A 334 -15.02 6.88 -5.64
C THR A 334 -15.54 7.48 -4.33
N ALA A 335 -14.88 7.20 -3.23
CA ALA A 335 -15.24 7.70 -1.90
C ALA A 335 -15.26 9.23 -1.88
N ARG A 336 -16.22 9.82 -1.15
CA ARG A 336 -16.44 11.28 -1.13
C ARG A 336 -15.19 12.05 -0.73
N LYS A 337 -14.46 11.55 0.27
CA LYS A 337 -13.20 12.15 0.74
C LYS A 337 -12.15 12.16 -0.36
N ARG A 338 -11.98 11.03 -1.07
CA ARG A 338 -11.02 10.90 -2.18
C ARG A 338 -11.37 11.81 -3.35
N LEU A 339 -12.64 11.87 -3.75
CA LEU A 339 -13.10 12.76 -4.81
C LEU A 339 -12.83 14.23 -4.49
N ARG A 340 -13.12 14.66 -3.24
CA ARG A 340 -12.83 16.01 -2.78
C ARG A 340 -11.34 16.32 -2.84
N ARG A 341 -10.49 15.42 -2.36
CA ARG A 341 -9.04 15.55 -2.39
C ARG A 341 -8.49 15.68 -3.81
N THR A 342 -8.95 14.81 -4.72
CA THR A 342 -8.55 14.88 -6.14
C THR A 342 -8.88 16.23 -6.74
N LYS A 343 -10.08 16.76 -6.50
CA LYS A 343 -10.48 18.09 -6.96
C LYS A 343 -9.59 19.19 -6.37
N GLN A 344 -9.32 19.15 -5.08
CA GLN A 344 -8.44 20.14 -4.43
C GLN A 344 -7.01 20.06 -4.96
N ALA A 345 -6.48 18.86 -5.19
CA ALA A 345 -5.14 18.67 -5.75
C ALA A 345 -5.03 19.22 -7.18
N LEU A 346 -6.03 18.95 -8.04
CA LEU A 346 -6.09 19.51 -9.39
C LEU A 346 -6.19 21.02 -9.38
N TRP A 347 -7.03 21.59 -8.52
CA TRP A 347 -7.19 23.04 -8.36
C TRP A 347 -5.88 23.71 -7.91
N ARG A 348 -5.26 23.18 -6.86
CA ARG A 348 -3.99 23.67 -6.32
C ARG A 348 -2.88 23.58 -7.35
N TRP A 349 -2.80 22.45 -8.06
CA TRP A 349 -1.81 22.25 -9.10
C TRP A 349 -1.98 23.26 -10.26
N CYS A 350 -3.19 23.46 -10.78
CA CYS A 350 -3.46 24.45 -11.81
C CYS A 350 -3.11 25.87 -11.36
N ARG A 351 -3.38 26.20 -10.10
CA ARG A 351 -3.01 27.49 -9.50
C ARG A 351 -1.50 27.73 -9.51
N THR A 352 -0.76 26.74 -9.01
CA THR A 352 0.70 26.85 -8.85
C THR A 352 1.40 26.90 -10.21
N ASN A 353 0.92 26.11 -11.17
CA ASN A 353 1.57 25.96 -12.48
C ASN A 353 0.92 26.84 -13.58
N ARG A 354 0.07 27.81 -13.24
CA ARG A 354 -0.66 28.60 -14.24
C ARG A 354 0.23 29.35 -15.24
N HIS A 355 1.47 29.69 -14.86
CA HIS A 355 2.43 30.39 -15.71
C HIS A 355 3.35 29.47 -16.53
N ALA A 356 3.36 28.16 -16.27
CA ALA A 356 4.14 27.19 -17.06
C ALA A 356 3.66 27.13 -18.52
N PRO A 357 4.49 26.67 -19.47
CA PRO A 357 4.10 26.46 -20.85
C PRO A 357 2.85 25.56 -20.96
N LEU A 358 1.98 25.86 -21.92
CA LEU A 358 0.72 25.11 -22.09
C LEU A 358 0.94 23.62 -22.35
N LYS A 359 1.97 23.28 -23.15
CA LYS A 359 2.37 21.91 -23.45
C LYS A 359 2.71 21.12 -22.18
N ASP A 360 3.44 21.72 -21.27
CA ASP A 360 3.84 21.09 -20.00
C ASP A 360 2.64 20.93 -19.06
N GLN A 361 1.77 21.95 -19.02
CA GLN A 361 0.52 21.85 -18.24
C GLN A 361 -0.37 20.74 -18.76
N TYR A 362 -0.57 20.64 -20.08
CA TYR A 362 -1.32 19.56 -20.74
C TYR A 362 -0.73 18.20 -20.40
N HIS A 363 0.60 18.05 -20.56
CA HIS A 363 1.27 16.79 -20.29
C HIS A 363 1.04 16.33 -18.84
N MET A 364 1.29 17.20 -17.88
CA MET A 364 1.15 16.87 -16.47
C MET A 364 -0.30 16.66 -16.02
N LEU A 365 -1.26 17.43 -16.53
CA LEU A 365 -2.69 17.20 -16.29
C LEU A 365 -3.13 15.86 -16.88
N SER A 366 -2.67 15.54 -18.08
CA SER A 366 -2.97 14.25 -18.73
C SER A 366 -2.42 13.08 -17.92
N LEU A 367 -1.19 13.16 -17.39
CA LEU A 367 -0.63 12.12 -16.51
C LEU A 367 -1.46 11.96 -15.23
N LYS A 368 -1.84 13.07 -14.57
CA LYS A 368 -2.67 13.04 -13.36
C LYS A 368 -4.05 12.42 -13.60
N LEU A 369 -4.69 12.76 -14.71
CA LEU A 369 -6.00 12.21 -15.09
C LEU A 369 -5.89 10.74 -15.49
N ARG A 370 -4.90 10.34 -16.28
CA ARG A 370 -4.65 8.93 -16.62
C ARG A 370 -4.43 8.08 -15.39
N GLY A 371 -3.61 8.51 -14.43
CA GLY A 371 -3.40 7.81 -13.16
C GLY A 371 -4.69 7.68 -12.36
N HIS A 372 -5.50 8.77 -12.30
CA HIS A 372 -6.80 8.73 -11.63
C HIS A 372 -7.77 7.75 -12.32
N PHE A 373 -7.86 7.77 -13.65
CA PHE A 373 -8.75 6.88 -14.40
C PHE A 373 -8.27 5.43 -14.36
N GLN A 374 -6.95 5.21 -14.33
CA GLN A 374 -6.37 3.87 -14.18
C GLN A 374 -6.78 3.24 -12.84
N TYR A 375 -6.76 3.99 -11.75
CA TYR A 375 -7.12 3.45 -10.44
C TYR A 375 -8.63 3.38 -10.21
N TYR A 376 -9.37 4.47 -10.50
CA TYR A 376 -10.80 4.58 -10.23
C TYR A 376 -11.70 4.12 -11.38
N GLY A 377 -11.12 3.66 -12.49
CA GLY A 377 -11.82 3.22 -13.70
C GLY A 377 -12.44 1.83 -13.57
N ILE A 378 -13.26 1.59 -12.56
CA ILE A 378 -13.98 0.33 -12.34
C ILE A 378 -15.44 0.43 -12.84
N ARG A 379 -16.03 -0.74 -13.15
CA ARG A 379 -17.43 -0.83 -13.58
C ARG A 379 -18.37 -0.16 -12.59
N GLY A 380 -19.24 0.73 -13.06
CA GLY A 380 -20.23 1.47 -12.27
C GLY A 380 -19.75 2.83 -11.74
N ASN A 381 -18.46 3.18 -11.89
CA ASN A 381 -17.89 4.44 -11.36
C ASN A 381 -17.70 5.54 -12.43
N VAL A 382 -18.10 5.35 -13.69
CA VAL A 382 -17.87 6.28 -14.81
C VAL A 382 -18.33 7.70 -14.49
N ARG A 383 -19.50 7.87 -13.89
CA ARG A 383 -20.03 9.20 -13.51
C ARG A 383 -19.09 10.00 -12.60
N ARG A 384 -18.35 9.32 -11.70
CA ARG A 384 -17.38 9.99 -10.82
C ARG A 384 -16.12 10.37 -11.57
N LEU A 385 -15.70 9.58 -12.55
CA LEU A 385 -14.57 9.92 -13.42
C LEU A 385 -14.89 11.15 -14.29
N GLU A 386 -16.11 11.21 -14.87
CA GLU A 386 -16.59 12.38 -15.62
C GLU A 386 -16.61 13.65 -14.77
N VAL A 387 -17.03 13.54 -13.50
CA VAL A 387 -17.00 14.69 -12.56
C VAL A 387 -15.56 15.20 -12.37
N VAL A 388 -14.56 14.31 -12.30
CA VAL A 388 -13.15 14.70 -12.18
C VAL A 388 -12.64 15.32 -13.47
N SER A 389 -12.96 14.75 -14.63
CA SER A 389 -12.59 15.28 -15.96
C SER A 389 -13.10 16.70 -16.15
N ARG A 390 -14.41 16.91 -16.02
CA ARG A 390 -15.04 18.25 -16.14
C ARG A 390 -14.48 19.24 -15.12
N TYR A 391 -14.15 18.77 -13.91
CA TYR A 391 -13.56 19.64 -12.90
C TYR A 391 -12.12 20.04 -13.27
N ALA A 392 -11.34 19.15 -13.87
CA ALA A 392 -9.99 19.47 -14.34
C ALA A 392 -10.01 20.54 -15.43
N GLU A 393 -10.90 20.40 -16.43
CA GLU A 393 -11.11 21.41 -17.48
C GLU A 393 -11.49 22.77 -16.90
N LYS A 394 -12.48 22.78 -15.96
CA LYS A 394 -12.92 24.00 -15.28
C LYS A 394 -11.77 24.64 -14.50
N ALA A 395 -11.00 23.87 -13.75
CA ALA A 395 -9.87 24.37 -12.97
C ALA A 395 -8.76 24.92 -13.88
N TRP A 396 -8.46 24.22 -14.98
CA TRP A 396 -7.45 24.62 -15.94
C TRP A 396 -7.82 25.93 -16.61
N ARG A 397 -9.03 26.03 -17.18
CA ARG A 397 -9.55 27.28 -17.77
C ARG A 397 -9.51 28.45 -16.77
N TYR A 398 -9.99 28.23 -15.54
CA TYR A 398 -10.04 29.23 -14.50
C TYR A 398 -8.66 29.81 -14.19
N TRP A 399 -7.65 28.98 -14.05
CA TRP A 399 -6.30 29.44 -13.70
C TRP A 399 -5.51 29.95 -14.90
N LEU A 400 -5.77 29.48 -16.11
CA LEU A 400 -5.25 30.09 -17.33
C LEU A 400 -5.78 31.51 -17.52
N SER A 401 -7.06 31.74 -17.22
CA SER A 401 -7.67 33.10 -17.26
C SER A 401 -7.11 34.06 -16.20
N ARG A 402 -6.23 33.57 -15.32
CA ARG A 402 -5.61 34.39 -14.24
C ARG A 402 -4.09 34.43 -14.35
N ARG A 403 -3.57 34.33 -15.54
CA ARG A 403 -2.13 34.54 -15.82
C ARG A 403 -1.76 36.01 -15.77
N SER A 404 -2.66 36.86 -16.21
CA SER A 404 -2.55 38.34 -16.15
C SER A 404 -3.94 38.96 -16.07
N SER A 405 -4.02 40.25 -15.84
CA SER A 405 -5.29 41.01 -15.86
C SER A 405 -6.02 40.97 -17.19
N LYS A 406 -5.29 40.81 -18.30
CA LYS A 406 -5.80 40.75 -19.69
C LYS A 406 -6.02 39.30 -20.21
N SER A 407 -5.79 38.29 -19.42
CA SER A 407 -5.77 36.88 -19.89
C SER A 407 -7.11 36.14 -19.74
N ALA A 408 -8.24 36.84 -19.62
CA ALA A 408 -9.54 36.17 -19.53
C ALA A 408 -9.82 35.27 -20.75
N ILE A 409 -9.99 33.98 -20.53
CA ILE A 409 -10.26 33.01 -21.59
C ILE A 409 -11.75 32.67 -21.57
N ARG A 410 -12.50 33.07 -22.63
CA ARG A 410 -13.88 32.68 -22.84
C ARG A 410 -13.97 31.18 -23.10
N TRP A 411 -15.15 30.59 -22.92
CA TRP A 411 -15.33 29.14 -23.05
C TRP A 411 -15.04 28.65 -24.45
N GLU A 412 -15.47 29.38 -25.48
CA GLU A 412 -15.25 29.04 -26.89
C GLU A 412 -13.76 28.95 -27.22
N LYS A 413 -12.97 29.94 -26.78
CA LYS A 413 -11.51 29.94 -26.97
C LYS A 413 -10.84 28.81 -26.20
N PHE A 414 -11.37 28.43 -25.04
CA PHE A 414 -10.87 27.29 -24.29
C PHE A 414 -11.19 25.95 -24.96
N GLN A 415 -12.36 25.82 -25.62
CA GLN A 415 -12.70 24.64 -26.42
C GLN A 415 -11.75 24.48 -27.60
N GLN A 416 -11.42 25.53 -28.33
CA GLN A 416 -10.39 25.50 -29.39
C GLN A 416 -9.03 25.05 -28.85
N LEU A 417 -8.67 25.48 -27.64
CA LEU A 417 -7.45 25.02 -26.97
C LEU A 417 -7.51 23.52 -26.64
N LEU A 418 -8.67 23.01 -26.24
CA LEU A 418 -8.87 21.57 -25.99
C LEU A 418 -8.82 20.72 -27.27
N GLU A 419 -9.08 21.28 -28.46
CA GLU A 419 -8.87 20.59 -29.75
C GLU A 419 -7.38 20.26 -29.97
N THR A 420 -6.50 21.19 -29.59
CA THR A 420 -5.04 20.97 -29.66
C THR A 420 -4.50 20.19 -28.48
N TYR A 421 -5.04 20.41 -27.29
CA TYR A 421 -4.60 19.84 -26.00
C TYR A 421 -5.74 19.03 -25.35
N ALA A 422 -6.23 18.00 -26.06
CA ALA A 422 -7.31 17.16 -25.61
C ALA A 422 -6.95 16.36 -24.34
N LEU A 423 -7.61 16.67 -23.22
CA LEU A 423 -7.41 15.93 -21.97
C LEU A 423 -7.94 14.48 -22.11
N PRO A 424 -7.36 13.52 -21.36
CA PRO A 424 -7.80 12.13 -21.41
C PRO A 424 -9.29 11.96 -21.10
N ILE A 425 -9.97 11.16 -21.90
CA ILE A 425 -11.38 10.82 -21.71
C ILE A 425 -11.50 9.77 -20.59
N PRO A 426 -12.46 9.92 -19.66
CA PRO A 426 -12.76 8.92 -18.66
C PRO A 426 -13.14 7.57 -19.29
N ARG A 427 -12.50 6.51 -18.82
CA ARG A 427 -12.80 5.15 -19.31
C ARG A 427 -12.81 4.14 -18.15
N ILE A 428 -13.55 3.07 -18.31
CA ILE A 428 -13.48 1.89 -17.47
C ILE A 428 -12.26 1.08 -17.90
N VAL A 429 -11.41 0.77 -16.94
CA VAL A 429 -10.16 0.00 -17.15
C VAL A 429 -10.29 -1.40 -16.57
N HIS A 430 -10.97 -1.50 -15.40
CA HIS A 430 -11.14 -2.77 -14.68
C HIS A 430 -12.61 -3.19 -14.71
N ASN A 431 -12.86 -4.36 -15.26
CA ASN A 431 -14.21 -4.96 -15.31
C ASN A 431 -14.45 -5.89 -14.12
N ILE A 432 -14.28 -5.37 -12.92
CA ILE A 432 -14.45 -6.10 -11.66
C ILE A 432 -15.76 -5.74 -10.98
#